data_b16627e8176391dd4743698d8f842e3e
#
_entry.id   b16627e8176391dd4743698d8f842e3e
#
_cell.length_a   1.000
_cell.length_b   1.000
_cell.length_c   1.000
_cell.angle_alpha   90.00
_cell.angle_beta   90.00
_cell.angle_gamma   90.00
#
_symmetry.space_group_name_H-M   'P 1'
#
loop_
_entity.id
_entity.type
_entity.pdbx_description
1 polymer ?
#
loop_
_entity_poly.entity_id
_entity_poly.type
_entity_poly.pdbx_seq_one_letter_code
_entity_poly.pdbx_strand_id
1 'polypeptide(L)'
;MNEILLIVSVASMIGIQTTSFVAAIGAAGLAIGLALLGGLANFGGGVLLLLFRPFKIGDWIEAQGVSGTVDSIQIFHTVLRTGDNKTVIVPNGNLSNGIITNYNRQPT
;
A
#
# COMPACT_ATOMS: atom_id res chain seq x y z
N MET A 1 -35.45 44.89 -7.92
CA MET A 1 -34.10 45.09 -8.45
C MET A 1 -33.04 44.72 -7.40
N ASN A 2 -33.12 45.36 -6.26
CA ASN A 2 -32.12 45.11 -5.21
C ASN A 2 -32.12 43.68 -4.72
N GLU A 3 -33.28 43.03 -4.69
CA GLU A 3 -33.40 41.66 -4.24
C GLU A 3 -32.68 40.71 -5.18
N ILE A 4 -32.74 40.95 -6.47
CA ILE A 4 -32.04 40.11 -7.46
C ILE A 4 -30.55 40.28 -7.31
N LEU A 5 -30.07 41.51 -7.14
CA LEU A 5 -28.65 41.76 -6.93
C LEU A 5 -28.15 41.10 -5.64
N LEU A 6 -28.96 41.18 -4.60
CA LEU A 6 -28.60 40.55 -3.33
C LEU A 6 -28.50 39.03 -3.47
N ILE A 7 -29.48 38.42 -4.13
CA ILE A 7 -29.48 36.97 -4.36
C ILE A 7 -28.27 36.57 -5.17
N VAL A 8 -27.94 37.29 -6.22
CA VAL A 8 -26.78 36.99 -7.05
C VAL A 8 -25.48 37.13 -6.26
N SER A 9 -25.39 38.19 -5.45
CA SER A 9 -24.20 38.40 -4.60
C SER A 9 -24.02 37.27 -3.60
N VAL A 10 -25.08 36.88 -2.92
CA VAL A 10 -25.03 35.78 -1.94
C VAL A 10 -24.71 34.48 -2.64
N ALA A 11 -25.31 34.22 -3.76
CA ALA A 11 -25.03 33.00 -4.53
C ALA A 11 -23.56 32.95 -4.98
N SER A 12 -23.03 34.08 -5.43
CA SER A 12 -21.61 34.18 -5.79
C SER A 12 -20.68 33.87 -4.62
N MET A 13 -21.00 34.43 -3.47
CA MET A 13 -20.17 34.21 -2.28
C MET A 13 -20.21 32.74 -1.86
N ILE A 14 -21.40 32.15 -1.87
CA ILE A 14 -21.56 30.72 -1.54
C ILE A 14 -20.83 29.86 -2.57
N GLY A 15 -20.92 30.20 -3.85
CA GLY A 15 -20.24 29.48 -4.91
C GLY A 15 -18.72 29.53 -4.76
N ILE A 16 -18.15 30.68 -4.42
CA ILE A 16 -16.71 30.82 -4.18
C ILE A 16 -16.29 30.00 -3.00
N GLN A 17 -17.05 30.05 -1.90
CA GLN A 17 -16.73 29.27 -0.72
C GLN A 17 -16.85 27.78 -0.96
N THR A 18 -17.84 27.38 -1.74
CA THR A 18 -18.03 25.97 -2.10
C THR A 18 -16.86 25.47 -2.94
N THR A 19 -16.40 26.28 -3.89
CA THR A 19 -15.27 25.92 -4.74
C THR A 19 -14.00 25.72 -3.91
N SER A 20 -13.73 26.65 -2.98
CA SER A 20 -12.57 26.53 -2.09
C SER A 20 -12.67 25.30 -1.21
N PHE A 21 -13.86 25.00 -0.70
CA PHE A 21 -14.10 23.85 0.15
C PHE A 21 -13.87 22.55 -0.62
N VAL A 22 -14.40 22.47 -1.84
CA VAL A 22 -14.22 21.30 -2.70
C VAL A 22 -12.74 21.12 -3.05
N ALA A 23 -12.04 22.22 -3.33
CA ALA A 23 -10.61 22.16 -3.61
C ALA A 23 -9.82 21.66 -2.41
N ALA A 24 -10.20 22.09 -1.21
CA ALA A 24 -9.54 21.64 0.03
C ALA A 24 -9.79 20.15 0.26
N ILE A 25 -11.02 19.69 0.04
CA ILE A 25 -11.36 18.26 0.17
C ILE A 25 -10.59 17.46 -0.87
N GLY A 26 -10.51 17.94 -2.09
CA GLY A 26 -9.75 17.27 -3.15
C GLY A 26 -8.27 17.17 -2.82
N ALA A 27 -7.69 18.24 -2.32
CA ALA A 27 -6.28 18.24 -1.90
C ALA A 27 -6.04 17.29 -0.74
N ALA A 28 -6.93 17.28 0.24
CA ALA A 28 -6.83 16.38 1.38
C ALA A 28 -6.96 14.91 0.92
N GLY A 29 -7.89 14.64 0.01
CA GLY A 29 -8.07 13.30 -0.54
C GLY A 29 -6.84 12.83 -1.30
N LEU A 30 -6.24 13.71 -2.09
CA LEU A 30 -5.02 13.38 -2.80
C LEU A 30 -3.87 13.12 -1.84
N ALA A 31 -3.73 13.95 -0.81
CA ALA A 31 -2.68 13.80 0.19
C ALA A 31 -2.83 12.47 0.93
N ILE A 32 -4.05 12.11 1.33
CA ILE A 32 -4.32 10.84 1.99
C ILE A 32 -4.02 9.68 1.05
N GLY A 33 -4.44 9.80 -0.21
CA GLY A 33 -4.18 8.76 -1.22
C GLY A 33 -2.70 8.52 -1.41
N LEU A 34 -1.91 9.58 -1.51
CA LEU A 34 -0.47 9.45 -1.65
C LEU A 34 0.17 8.87 -0.39
N ALA A 35 -0.34 9.28 0.78
CA ALA A 35 0.16 8.76 2.05
C ALA A 35 -0.09 7.26 2.21
N LEU A 36 -1.23 6.79 1.69
CA LEU A 36 -1.59 5.38 1.78
C LEU A 36 -1.04 4.53 0.64
N LEU A 37 -0.40 5.16 -0.34
CA LEU A 37 0.07 4.45 -1.54
C LEU A 37 0.99 3.29 -1.18
N GLY A 38 1.93 3.50 -0.26
CA GLY A 38 2.83 2.44 0.20
C GLY A 38 2.07 1.30 0.85
N GLY A 39 1.08 1.61 1.69
CA GLY A 39 0.25 0.60 2.32
C GLY A 39 -0.57 -0.18 1.31
N LEU A 40 -1.14 0.51 0.31
CA LEU A 40 -1.91 -0.17 -0.74
C LEU A 40 -1.03 -1.08 -1.57
N ALA A 41 0.20 -0.65 -1.89
CA ALA A 41 1.14 -1.48 -2.63
C ALA A 41 1.51 -2.73 -1.83
N ASN A 42 1.73 -2.60 -0.53
CA ASN A 42 2.05 -3.73 0.31
C ASN A 42 0.85 -4.67 0.49
N PHE A 43 -0.34 -4.11 0.61
CA PHE A 43 -1.56 -4.91 0.68
C PHE A 43 -1.77 -5.67 -0.62
N GLY A 44 -1.64 -4.98 -1.76
CA GLY A 44 -1.76 -5.61 -3.07
C GLY A 44 -0.70 -6.69 -3.27
N GLY A 45 0.54 -6.42 -2.83
CA GLY A 45 1.61 -7.40 -2.86
C GLY A 45 1.27 -8.64 -2.04
N GLY A 46 0.69 -8.45 -0.86
CA GLY A 46 0.26 -9.55 -0.02
C GLY A 46 -0.80 -10.41 -0.68
N VAL A 47 -1.77 -9.78 -1.32
CA VAL A 47 -2.80 -10.50 -2.07
C VAL A 47 -2.18 -11.32 -3.21
N LEU A 48 -1.24 -10.74 -3.94
CA LEU A 48 -0.54 -11.44 -5.01
C LEU A 48 0.26 -12.63 -4.47
N LEU A 49 0.93 -12.44 -3.33
CA LEU A 49 1.69 -13.52 -2.71
C LEU A 49 0.78 -14.67 -2.29
N LEU A 50 -0.41 -14.36 -1.80
CA LEU A 50 -1.37 -15.38 -1.38
C LEU A 50 -2.02 -16.08 -2.58
N LEU A 51 -2.26 -15.35 -3.67
CA LEU A 51 -2.88 -15.92 -4.86
C LEU A 51 -1.92 -16.76 -5.67
N PHE A 52 -0.73 -16.28 -5.92
CA PHE A 52 0.24 -16.96 -6.77
C PHE A 52 1.18 -17.87 -6.00
N ARG A 53 1.36 -17.61 -4.72
CA ARG A 53 2.13 -18.43 -3.80
C ARG A 53 3.50 -18.83 -4.35
N PRO A 54 4.37 -17.86 -4.65
CA PRO A 54 5.72 -18.18 -5.08
C PRO A 54 6.50 -18.88 -3.96
N PHE A 55 6.06 -18.72 -2.72
CA PHE A 55 6.62 -19.41 -1.56
C PHE A 55 5.49 -19.65 -0.54
N LYS A 56 5.75 -20.54 0.39
CA LYS A 56 4.82 -20.88 1.47
C LYS A 56 5.49 -20.66 2.82
N ILE A 57 4.69 -20.62 3.87
CA ILE A 57 5.22 -20.56 5.23
C ILE A 57 6.07 -21.79 5.46
N GLY A 58 7.26 -21.60 5.98
CA GLY A 58 8.24 -22.66 6.19
C GLY A 58 9.25 -22.81 5.07
N ASP A 59 9.05 -22.14 3.94
CA ASP A 59 10.00 -22.20 2.83
C ASP A 59 11.19 -21.29 3.12
N TRP A 60 12.38 -21.74 2.70
CA TRP A 60 13.58 -20.90 2.75
C TRP A 60 13.65 -20.12 1.45
N ILE A 61 13.59 -18.81 1.54
CA ILE A 61 13.63 -17.94 0.38
C ILE A 61 14.76 -16.93 0.50
N GLU A 62 15.18 -16.42 -0.65
CA GLU A 62 16.10 -15.30 -0.74
C GLU A 62 15.41 -14.19 -1.54
N ALA A 63 15.27 -13.04 -0.93
CA ALA A 63 14.60 -11.90 -1.55
C ALA A 63 15.14 -10.62 -0.95
N GLN A 64 15.26 -9.57 -1.76
CA GLN A 64 15.67 -8.24 -1.30
C GLN A 64 16.98 -8.27 -0.51
N GLY A 65 17.91 -9.13 -0.91
CA GLY A 65 19.20 -9.24 -0.27
C GLY A 65 19.18 -9.96 1.08
N VAL A 66 18.07 -10.58 1.43
CA VAL A 66 17.88 -11.28 2.69
C VAL A 66 17.48 -12.71 2.41
N SER A 67 18.04 -13.64 3.18
CA SER A 67 17.67 -15.06 3.10
C SER A 67 17.11 -15.51 4.42
N GLY A 68 16.05 -16.28 4.39
CA GLY A 68 15.45 -16.78 5.61
C GLY A 68 14.27 -17.69 5.35
N THR A 69 13.79 -18.31 6.41
CA THR A 69 12.59 -19.13 6.38
C THR A 69 11.37 -18.24 6.57
N VAL A 70 10.36 -18.44 5.74
CA VAL A 70 9.11 -17.67 5.84
C VAL A 70 8.39 -18.10 7.11
N ASP A 71 8.31 -17.21 8.08
CA ASP A 71 7.64 -17.48 9.36
C ASP A 71 6.14 -17.19 9.26
N SER A 72 5.80 -16.05 8.66
CA SER A 72 4.41 -15.70 8.45
C SER A 72 4.29 -14.69 7.33
N ILE A 73 3.10 -14.64 6.70
CA ILE A 73 2.76 -13.67 5.68
C ILE A 73 1.63 -12.83 6.25
N GLN A 74 1.92 -11.57 6.54
CA GLN A 74 0.95 -10.64 7.09
C GLN A 74 0.32 -9.81 5.98
N ILE A 75 -0.63 -8.95 6.33
CA ILE A 75 -1.37 -8.15 5.34
C ILE A 75 -0.43 -7.24 4.57
N PHE A 76 0.49 -6.58 5.26
CA PHE A 76 1.37 -5.58 4.63
C PHE A 76 2.82 -6.05 4.51
N HIS A 77 3.19 -7.07 5.25
CA HIS A 77 4.59 -7.51 5.28
C HIS A 77 4.67 -9.01 5.50
N THR A 78 5.82 -9.57 5.18
CA THR A 78 6.14 -10.98 5.40
C THR A 78 7.29 -11.04 6.40
N VAL A 79 7.19 -11.95 7.35
CA VAL A 79 8.20 -12.13 8.39
C VAL A 79 9.07 -13.31 8.00
N LEU A 80 10.37 -13.08 7.95
CA LEU A 80 11.37 -14.12 7.67
C LEU A 80 12.22 -14.34 8.91
N ARG A 81 12.60 -15.58 9.11
CA ARG A 81 13.53 -15.94 10.20
C ARG A 81 14.83 -16.41 9.57
N THR A 82 15.90 -15.69 9.86
CA THR A 82 17.21 -16.00 9.28
C THR A 82 17.85 -17.18 10.01
N GLY A 83 18.95 -17.70 9.44
CA GLY A 83 19.71 -18.78 10.06
C GLY A 83 20.29 -18.41 11.41
N ASP A 84 20.57 -17.11 11.65
CA ASP A 84 21.06 -16.61 12.94
C ASP A 84 19.93 -16.40 13.94
N ASN A 85 18.73 -16.82 13.63
CA ASN A 85 17.57 -16.67 14.51
C ASN A 85 17.09 -15.22 14.64
N LYS A 86 17.36 -14.40 13.63
CA LYS A 86 16.87 -13.02 13.58
C LYS A 86 15.56 -12.97 12.84
N THR A 87 14.71 -12.04 13.23
CA THR A 87 13.45 -11.80 12.56
C THR A 87 13.64 -10.63 11.60
N VAL A 88 13.33 -10.85 10.32
CA VAL A 88 13.40 -9.81 9.30
C VAL A 88 12.00 -9.58 8.75
N ILE A 89 11.57 -8.33 8.73
CA ILE A 89 10.26 -7.95 8.22
C ILE A 89 10.46 -7.31 6.87
N VAL A 90 9.85 -7.89 5.84
CA VAL A 90 9.98 -7.41 4.47
C VAL A 90 8.60 -6.96 3.97
N PRO A 91 8.46 -5.72 3.48
CA PRO A 91 7.18 -5.28 2.95
C PRO A 91 6.73 -6.13 1.76
N ASN A 92 5.45 -6.49 1.72
CA ASN A 92 4.92 -7.37 0.69
C ASN A 92 5.06 -6.78 -0.72
N GLY A 93 4.97 -5.46 -0.84
CA GLY A 93 5.15 -4.81 -2.13
C GLY A 93 6.51 -5.09 -2.73
N ASN A 94 7.55 -5.05 -1.90
CA ASN A 94 8.90 -5.35 -2.34
C ASN A 94 9.05 -6.82 -2.74
N LEU A 95 8.40 -7.72 -2.01
CA LEU A 95 8.45 -9.14 -2.34
C LEU A 95 7.72 -9.45 -3.63
N SER A 96 6.55 -8.85 -3.85
CA SER A 96 5.77 -9.13 -5.05
C SER A 96 6.41 -8.52 -6.31
N ASN A 97 7.17 -7.43 -6.14
CA ASN A 97 7.82 -6.74 -7.27
C ASN A 97 9.27 -7.14 -7.47
N GLY A 98 9.86 -7.82 -6.51
CA GLY A 98 11.27 -8.17 -6.55
C GLY A 98 11.50 -9.60 -6.99
N ILE A 99 12.77 -9.96 -7.08
CA ILE A 99 13.18 -11.31 -7.41
C ILE A 99 13.17 -12.13 -6.13
N ILE A 100 12.49 -13.28 -6.18
CA ILE A 100 12.41 -14.21 -5.06
C ILE A 100 13.01 -15.54 -5.50
N THR A 101 14.01 -16.01 -4.76
CA THR A 101 14.58 -17.32 -4.97
C THR A 101 14.05 -18.24 -3.87
N ASN A 102 13.31 -19.27 -4.25
CA ASN A 102 12.72 -20.21 -3.30
C ASN A 102 13.43 -21.55 -3.43
N TYR A 103 14.21 -21.88 -2.41
CA TYR A 103 15.01 -23.12 -2.42
C TYR A 103 14.18 -24.35 -2.09
N ASN A 104 13.01 -24.19 -1.50
CA ASN A 104 12.18 -25.32 -1.07
C ASN A 104 11.15 -25.75 -2.09
N ARG A 105 10.86 -24.87 -3.06
CA ARG A 105 9.84 -25.14 -4.07
C ARG A 105 10.40 -25.75 -5.33
N GLN A 106 11.67 -26.00 -5.37
CA GLN A 106 12.38 -26.47 -6.53
C GLN A 106 11.88 -27.87 -6.93
N PRO A 107 11.35 -28.06 -8.11
CA PRO A 107 11.05 -29.40 -8.59
C PRO A 107 12.37 -30.12 -8.88
N THR A 108 12.50 -31.28 -8.45
CA THR A 108 13.75 -32.02 -8.69
C THR A 108 13.62 -33.06 -9.78
#